data_db9c49f143fde2d8d136989ef3ce4334
#
_entry.id   db9c49f143fde2d8d136989ef3ce4334
#
_cell.length_a   1.000
_cell.length_b   1.000
_cell.length_c   1.000
_cell.angle_alpha   90.00
_cell.angle_beta   90.00
_cell.angle_gamma   90.00
#
_symmetry.space_group_name_H-M   'P 1'
#
loop_
_entity.id
_entity.type
_entity.pdbx_description
1 polymer ?
#
loop_
_entity_poly.entity_id
_entity_poly.type
_entity_poly.pdbx_seq_one_letter_code
_entity_poly.pdbx_strand_id
1 'polypeptide(L)'
;MEQWITLLKANDYLGIKKYLTSGGNPNEVEENGESVICFAMRYHCDGEILDLLVESGADLYQIDNEGVSVFDVAVTYNNLSIIERLIESGFDVNHPTRRSGFTPLMGAVCYGRIEVIQKLLEKGVDVHARDAFGLNAIDFARKMHKKSILALLEGEKSGTD
;
A
#
# COMPACT_ATOMS: atom_id res chain seq x y z
N MET A 1 -6.59 19.41 -6.66
CA MET A 1 -5.41 18.66 -6.13
C MET A 1 -4.29 19.57 -5.59
N GLU A 2 -4.00 20.71 -6.18
CA GLU A 2 -2.91 21.61 -5.74
C GLU A 2 -3.00 21.99 -4.26
N GLN A 3 -4.20 22.33 -3.78
CA GLN A 3 -4.44 22.66 -2.36
C GLN A 3 -4.12 21.47 -1.45
N TRP A 4 -4.51 20.26 -1.83
CA TRP A 4 -4.21 19.05 -1.11
C TRP A 4 -2.71 18.82 -1.00
N ILE A 5 -2.00 18.90 -2.12
CA ILE A 5 -0.54 18.69 -2.16
C ILE A 5 0.17 19.66 -1.23
N THR A 6 -0.23 20.94 -1.24
CA THR A 6 0.35 21.97 -0.37
C THR A 6 0.17 21.62 1.11
N LEU A 7 -1.05 21.26 1.51
CA LEU A 7 -1.38 20.93 2.89
C LEU A 7 -0.69 19.63 3.36
N LEU A 8 -0.66 18.62 2.51
CA LEU A 8 -0.04 17.33 2.82
C LEU A 8 1.48 17.44 2.94
N LYS A 9 2.14 18.19 2.04
CA LYS A 9 3.58 18.46 2.13
C LYS A 9 3.96 19.19 3.42
N ALA A 10 3.09 20.08 3.89
CA ALA A 10 3.29 20.82 5.12
C ALA A 10 2.92 20.00 6.37
N ASN A 11 2.36 18.80 6.20
CA ASN A 11 1.82 17.98 7.30
C ASN A 11 0.86 18.80 8.19
N ASP A 12 0.04 19.63 7.56
CA ASP A 12 -0.80 20.63 8.23
C ASP A 12 -2.18 20.05 8.60
N TYR A 13 -2.27 19.41 9.76
CA TYR A 13 -3.51 18.82 10.26
C TYR A 13 -4.67 19.83 10.35
N LEU A 14 -4.42 21.00 10.91
CA LEU A 14 -5.46 22.02 11.09
C LEU A 14 -5.91 22.61 9.75
N GLY A 15 -4.98 22.83 8.84
CA GLY A 15 -5.27 23.27 7.46
C GLY A 15 -6.11 22.25 6.71
N ILE A 16 -5.76 20.97 6.80
CA ILE A 16 -6.51 19.87 6.18
C ILE A 16 -7.93 19.80 6.76
N LYS A 17 -8.06 19.85 8.09
CA LYS A 17 -9.36 19.83 8.75
C LYS A 17 -10.24 21.00 8.31
N LYS A 18 -9.68 22.20 8.24
CA LYS A 18 -10.37 23.39 7.75
C LYS A 18 -10.80 23.24 6.28
N TYR A 19 -9.91 22.71 5.44
CA TYR A 19 -10.20 22.50 4.03
C TYR A 19 -11.34 21.51 3.83
N LEU A 20 -11.33 20.39 4.53
CA LEU A 20 -12.42 19.40 4.54
C LEU A 20 -13.76 20.04 4.95
N THR A 21 -13.74 20.83 6.03
CA THR A 21 -14.95 21.52 6.54
C THR A 21 -15.48 22.53 5.53
N SER A 22 -14.62 23.13 4.71
CA SER A 22 -15.03 24.09 3.66
C SER A 22 -15.42 23.44 2.32
N GLY A 23 -15.48 22.11 2.27
CA GLY A 23 -15.94 21.35 1.11
C GLY A 23 -14.83 20.70 0.29
N GLY A 24 -13.61 20.64 0.80
CA GLY A 24 -12.51 19.88 0.16
C GLY A 24 -12.91 18.42 0.01
N ASN A 25 -12.69 17.87 -1.18
CA ASN A 25 -13.04 16.48 -1.48
C ASN A 25 -11.87 15.54 -1.13
N PRO A 26 -12.02 14.64 -0.10
CA PRO A 26 -10.94 13.71 0.26
C PRO A 26 -10.68 12.63 -0.82
N ASN A 27 -11.56 12.54 -1.83
CA ASN A 27 -11.45 11.61 -2.95
C ASN A 27 -11.02 12.28 -4.25
N GLU A 28 -10.47 13.49 -4.18
CA GLU A 28 -9.87 14.14 -5.34
C GLU A 28 -8.67 13.32 -5.85
N VAL A 29 -8.48 13.29 -7.17
CA VAL A 29 -7.39 12.55 -7.81
C VAL A 29 -6.62 13.43 -8.77
N GLU A 30 -5.35 13.11 -8.98
CA GLU A 30 -4.52 13.69 -10.03
C GLU A 30 -4.88 13.13 -11.42
N GLU A 31 -4.28 13.68 -12.47
CA GLU A 31 -4.48 13.21 -13.85
C GLU A 31 -4.20 11.72 -14.02
N ASN A 32 -3.22 11.19 -13.29
CA ASN A 32 -2.87 9.78 -13.32
C ASN A 32 -3.81 8.89 -12.48
N GLY A 33 -4.80 9.49 -11.81
CA GLY A 33 -5.74 8.78 -10.95
C GLY A 33 -5.26 8.61 -9.50
N GLU A 34 -4.09 9.11 -9.14
CA GLU A 34 -3.58 8.99 -7.78
C GLU A 34 -4.38 9.85 -6.80
N SER A 35 -4.84 9.24 -5.72
CA SER A 35 -5.75 9.86 -4.74
C SER A 35 -5.04 10.60 -3.62
N VAL A 36 -5.80 11.48 -2.94
CA VAL A 36 -5.32 12.26 -1.78
C VAL A 36 -4.68 11.37 -0.72
N ILE A 37 -5.30 10.21 -0.39
CA ILE A 37 -4.75 9.32 0.65
C ILE A 37 -3.39 8.73 0.23
N CYS A 38 -3.19 8.47 -1.07
CA CYS A 38 -1.90 8.00 -1.59
C CYS A 38 -0.83 9.07 -1.45
N PHE A 39 -1.16 10.34 -1.75
CA PHE A 39 -0.23 11.44 -1.52
C PHE A 39 0.11 11.62 -0.04
N ALA A 40 -0.88 11.45 0.86
CA ALA A 40 -0.63 11.53 2.30
C ALA A 40 0.40 10.49 2.76
N MET A 41 0.31 9.26 2.25
CA MET A 41 1.30 8.22 2.54
C MET A 41 2.66 8.53 1.91
N ARG A 42 2.68 9.03 0.67
CA ARG A 42 3.91 9.40 -0.05
C ARG A 42 4.69 10.51 0.67
N TYR A 43 3.98 11.48 1.23
CA TYR A 43 4.61 12.57 1.98
C TYR A 43 4.85 12.23 3.46
N HIS A 44 4.60 10.98 3.85
CA HIS A 44 4.80 10.50 5.23
C HIS A 44 4.04 11.36 6.25
N CYS A 45 2.82 11.75 5.91
CA CYS A 45 1.96 12.49 6.83
C CYS A 45 1.71 11.70 8.11
N ASP A 46 1.52 12.42 9.21
CA ASP A 46 1.22 11.83 10.51
C ASP A 46 -0.04 10.97 10.47
N GLY A 47 -0.08 9.93 11.31
CA GLY A 47 -1.22 9.01 11.38
C GLY A 47 -2.56 9.70 11.62
N GLU A 48 -2.56 10.80 12.38
CA GLU A 48 -3.76 11.61 12.64
C GLU A 48 -4.35 12.22 11.35
N ILE A 49 -3.49 12.57 10.38
CA ILE A 49 -3.95 13.07 9.06
C ILE A 49 -4.57 11.94 8.26
N LEU A 50 -3.95 10.76 8.26
CA LEU A 50 -4.51 9.59 7.58
C LEU A 50 -5.86 9.21 8.19
N ASP A 51 -5.96 9.18 9.51
CA ASP A 51 -7.21 8.91 10.22
C ASP A 51 -8.28 9.94 9.86
N LEU A 52 -7.94 11.22 9.86
CA LEU A 52 -8.85 12.31 9.48
C LEU A 52 -9.37 12.14 8.05
N LEU A 53 -8.51 11.77 7.10
CA LEU A 53 -8.92 11.52 5.71
C LEU A 53 -9.87 10.33 5.62
N VAL A 54 -9.57 9.23 6.30
CA VAL A 54 -10.43 8.03 6.34
C VAL A 54 -11.78 8.35 6.97
N GLU A 55 -11.79 9.05 8.11
CA GLU A 55 -13.02 9.47 8.79
C GLU A 55 -13.86 10.45 7.96
N SER A 56 -13.21 11.20 7.09
CA SER A 56 -13.86 12.13 6.17
C SER A 56 -14.33 11.46 4.87
N GLY A 57 -14.20 10.15 4.76
CA GLY A 57 -14.74 9.37 3.66
C GLY A 57 -13.74 9.09 2.53
N ALA A 58 -12.43 9.13 2.79
CA ALA A 58 -11.46 8.71 1.79
C ALA A 58 -11.70 7.24 1.40
N ASP A 59 -11.80 6.98 0.10
CA ASP A 59 -12.02 5.64 -0.45
C ASP A 59 -10.68 4.90 -0.52
N LEU A 60 -10.55 3.87 0.32
CA LEU A 60 -9.35 3.02 0.38
C LEU A 60 -9.29 1.97 -0.73
N TYR A 61 -10.30 1.89 -1.58
CA TYR A 61 -10.37 0.94 -2.71
C TYR A 61 -10.12 1.62 -4.07
N GLN A 62 -9.80 2.89 -4.10
CA GLN A 62 -9.43 3.57 -5.34
C GLN A 62 -8.18 2.96 -5.96
N ILE A 63 -8.15 2.95 -7.29
CA ILE A 63 -6.98 2.57 -8.09
C ILE A 63 -6.66 3.70 -9.06
N ASP A 64 -5.39 3.85 -9.39
CA ASP A 64 -4.96 4.82 -10.39
C ASP A 64 -5.09 4.28 -11.82
N ASN A 65 -4.66 5.07 -12.80
CA ASN A 65 -4.77 4.72 -14.22
C ASN A 65 -3.94 3.48 -14.63
N GLU A 66 -2.95 3.10 -13.83
CA GLU A 66 -2.15 1.87 -14.02
C GLU A 66 -2.65 0.70 -13.17
N GLY A 67 -3.73 0.90 -12.45
CA GLY A 67 -4.31 -0.11 -11.55
C GLY A 67 -3.59 -0.21 -10.21
N VAL A 68 -2.74 0.75 -9.86
CA VAL A 68 -2.07 0.78 -8.55
C VAL A 68 -3.11 1.11 -7.48
N SER A 69 -3.28 0.21 -6.52
CA SER A 69 -4.24 0.36 -5.43
C SER A 69 -3.68 1.16 -4.25
N VAL A 70 -4.56 1.65 -3.39
CA VAL A 70 -4.17 2.23 -2.10
C VAL A 70 -3.35 1.23 -1.28
N PHE A 71 -3.68 -0.06 -1.35
CA PHE A 71 -2.91 -1.12 -0.69
C PHE A 71 -1.47 -1.20 -1.22
N ASP A 72 -1.29 -1.16 -2.53
CA ASP A 72 0.05 -1.15 -3.14
C ASP A 72 0.89 0.04 -2.66
N VAL A 73 0.29 1.22 -2.59
CA VAL A 73 0.96 2.43 -2.10
C VAL A 73 1.31 2.30 -0.62
N ALA A 74 0.39 1.75 0.19
CA ALA A 74 0.64 1.50 1.61
C ALA A 74 1.81 0.53 1.82
N VAL A 75 1.95 -0.49 0.97
CA VAL A 75 3.10 -1.40 0.97
C VAL A 75 4.38 -0.66 0.62
N THR A 76 4.36 0.15 -0.43
CA THR A 76 5.52 0.93 -0.88
C THR A 76 6.06 1.82 0.24
N TYR A 77 5.19 2.54 0.93
CA TYR A 77 5.57 3.48 1.99
C TYR A 77 5.50 2.88 3.41
N ASN A 78 5.30 1.57 3.50
CA ASN A 78 5.25 0.83 4.77
C ASN A 78 4.22 1.40 5.76
N ASN A 79 3.05 1.75 5.26
CA ASN A 79 1.98 2.28 6.11
C ASN A 79 1.14 1.14 6.69
N LEU A 80 1.56 0.61 7.84
CA LEU A 80 0.94 -0.54 8.47
C LEU A 80 -0.52 -0.27 8.89
N SER A 81 -0.83 0.95 9.30
CA SER A 81 -2.20 1.32 9.70
C SER A 81 -3.19 1.14 8.55
N ILE A 82 -2.87 1.64 7.36
CA ILE A 82 -3.72 1.50 6.18
C ILE A 82 -3.78 0.04 5.72
N ILE A 83 -2.65 -0.68 5.75
CA ILE A 83 -2.60 -2.11 5.43
C ILE A 83 -3.54 -2.90 6.34
N GLU A 84 -3.47 -2.68 7.64
CA GLU A 84 -4.31 -3.37 8.62
C GLU A 84 -5.79 -3.07 8.42
N ARG A 85 -6.15 -1.79 8.22
CA ARG A 85 -7.53 -1.39 7.93
C ARG A 85 -8.09 -2.11 6.70
N LEU A 86 -7.32 -2.19 5.63
CA LEU A 86 -7.74 -2.86 4.40
C LEU A 86 -7.89 -4.37 4.60
N ILE A 87 -6.93 -5.02 5.26
CA ILE A 87 -7.01 -6.44 5.58
C ILE A 87 -8.23 -6.75 6.44
N GLU A 88 -8.48 -5.97 7.49
CA GLU A 88 -9.62 -6.12 8.37
C GLU A 88 -10.95 -5.91 7.64
N SER A 89 -10.99 -5.03 6.64
CA SER A 89 -12.18 -4.78 5.83
C SER A 89 -12.42 -5.85 4.76
N GLY A 90 -11.55 -6.86 4.64
CA GLY A 90 -11.70 -7.96 3.69
C GLY A 90 -11.07 -7.71 2.32
N PHE A 91 -10.07 -6.83 2.23
CA PHE A 91 -9.32 -6.63 0.98
C PHE A 91 -8.75 -7.97 0.50
N ASP A 92 -9.00 -8.30 -0.77
CA ASP A 92 -8.49 -9.54 -1.37
C ASP A 92 -7.03 -9.38 -1.78
N VAL A 93 -6.14 -9.94 -0.95
CA VAL A 93 -4.68 -9.88 -1.18
C VAL A 93 -4.23 -10.70 -2.40
N ASN A 94 -5.10 -11.57 -2.93
CA ASN A 94 -4.82 -12.44 -4.08
C ASN A 94 -5.38 -11.91 -5.41
N HIS A 95 -5.94 -10.70 -5.40
CA HIS A 95 -6.51 -10.10 -6.61
C HIS A 95 -5.75 -8.84 -7.00
N PRO A 96 -4.64 -8.97 -7.74
CA PRO A 96 -3.85 -7.81 -8.16
C PRO A 96 -4.67 -6.92 -9.10
N THR A 97 -4.59 -5.61 -8.88
CA THR A 97 -5.30 -4.62 -9.69
C THR A 97 -4.41 -4.00 -10.76
N ARG A 98 -3.09 -4.11 -10.63
CA ARG A 98 -2.14 -3.53 -11.59
C ARG A 98 -2.19 -4.26 -12.92
N ARG A 99 -2.12 -3.49 -14.02
CA ARG A 99 -2.06 -4.04 -15.39
C ARG A 99 -0.86 -4.97 -15.60
N SER A 100 0.26 -4.69 -14.93
CA SER A 100 1.46 -5.54 -14.98
C SER A 100 1.29 -6.88 -14.26
N GLY A 101 0.20 -7.11 -13.55
CA GLY A 101 0.02 -8.27 -12.68
C GLY A 101 0.93 -8.28 -11.45
N PHE A 102 1.66 -7.19 -11.22
CA PHE A 102 2.53 -7.04 -10.04
C PHE A 102 1.68 -7.03 -8.78
N THR A 103 1.94 -7.98 -7.88
CA THR A 103 1.11 -8.18 -6.68
C THR A 103 1.61 -7.36 -5.48
N PRO A 104 0.75 -7.13 -4.47
CA PRO A 104 1.20 -6.51 -3.21
C PRO A 104 2.35 -7.27 -2.55
N LEU A 105 2.35 -8.60 -2.60
CA LEU A 105 3.45 -9.41 -2.06
C LEU A 105 4.77 -9.15 -2.80
N MET A 106 4.76 -9.05 -4.12
CA MET A 106 5.95 -8.69 -4.90
C MET A 106 6.48 -7.32 -4.48
N GLY A 107 5.60 -6.35 -4.27
CA GLY A 107 5.97 -5.02 -3.76
C GLY A 107 6.62 -5.10 -2.37
N ALA A 108 6.01 -5.85 -1.46
CA ALA A 108 6.55 -6.04 -0.12
C ALA A 108 7.95 -6.68 -0.14
N VAL A 109 8.17 -7.63 -1.03
CA VAL A 109 9.49 -8.26 -1.24
C VAL A 109 10.51 -7.24 -1.79
N CYS A 110 10.13 -6.51 -2.84
CA CYS A 110 11.03 -5.53 -3.47
C CYS A 110 11.47 -4.44 -2.50
N TYR A 111 10.56 -3.95 -1.66
CA TYR A 111 10.85 -2.92 -0.67
C TYR A 111 11.34 -3.44 0.67
N GLY A 112 11.44 -4.77 0.85
CA GLY A 112 11.92 -5.37 2.10
C GLY A 112 10.98 -5.19 3.29
N ARG A 113 9.67 -5.19 3.06
CA ARG A 113 8.63 -4.98 4.09
C ARG A 113 8.32 -6.30 4.82
N ILE A 114 9.21 -6.73 5.70
CA ILE A 114 9.13 -8.03 6.40
C ILE A 114 7.79 -8.22 7.12
N GLU A 115 7.37 -7.23 7.90
CA GLU A 115 6.13 -7.30 8.66
C GLU A 115 4.90 -7.40 7.75
N VAL A 116 4.91 -6.69 6.63
CA VAL A 116 3.84 -6.79 5.62
C VAL A 116 3.81 -8.19 5.00
N ILE A 117 4.98 -8.74 4.66
CA ILE A 117 5.09 -10.10 4.13
C ILE A 117 4.48 -11.11 5.11
N GLN A 118 4.81 -11.01 6.39
CA GLN A 118 4.27 -11.88 7.43
C GLN A 118 2.74 -11.79 7.51
N LYS A 119 2.20 -10.58 7.50
CA LYS A 119 0.75 -10.36 7.50
C LYS A 119 0.06 -10.95 6.27
N LEU A 120 0.65 -10.79 5.10
CA LEU A 120 0.13 -11.37 3.85
C LEU A 120 0.15 -12.89 3.88
N LEU A 121 1.23 -13.50 4.38
CA LEU A 121 1.34 -14.95 4.54
C LEU A 121 0.29 -15.49 5.51
N GLU A 122 0.05 -14.82 6.64
CA GLU A 122 -1.01 -15.17 7.60
C GLU A 122 -2.40 -15.14 6.97
N LYS A 123 -2.61 -14.30 5.97
CA LYS A 123 -3.88 -14.19 5.24
C LYS A 123 -4.00 -15.13 4.04
N GLY A 124 -3.03 -16.02 3.86
CA GLY A 124 -3.06 -17.02 2.80
C GLY A 124 -2.77 -16.47 1.41
N VAL A 125 -1.89 -15.46 1.32
CA VAL A 125 -1.48 -14.91 0.02
C VAL A 125 -0.82 -16.01 -0.84
N ASP A 126 -1.12 -16.01 -2.14
CA ASP A 126 -0.49 -16.90 -3.10
C ASP A 126 0.93 -16.40 -3.44
N VAL A 127 1.94 -17.09 -2.88
CA VAL A 127 3.35 -16.76 -3.11
C VAL A 127 3.82 -17.10 -4.53
N HIS A 128 3.06 -17.91 -5.25
CA HIS A 128 3.37 -18.38 -6.61
C HIS A 128 2.66 -17.58 -7.71
N ALA A 129 1.79 -16.63 -7.36
CA ALA A 129 1.14 -15.76 -8.34
C ALA A 129 2.21 -15.04 -9.18
N ARG A 130 2.01 -15.02 -10.50
CA ARG A 130 2.99 -14.48 -11.46
C ARG A 130 2.50 -13.17 -12.06
N ASP A 131 3.45 -12.26 -12.30
CA ASP A 131 3.18 -11.03 -13.04
C ASP A 131 3.12 -11.28 -14.56
N ALA A 132 2.96 -10.23 -15.35
CA ALA A 132 2.90 -10.31 -16.79
C ALA A 132 4.20 -10.83 -17.45
N PHE A 133 5.33 -10.77 -16.74
CA PHE A 133 6.63 -11.27 -17.18
C PHE A 133 6.90 -12.71 -16.70
N GLY A 134 5.94 -13.34 -16.03
CA GLY A 134 6.05 -14.69 -15.51
C GLY A 134 6.84 -14.84 -14.22
N LEU A 135 7.11 -13.73 -13.52
CA LEU A 135 7.85 -13.72 -12.27
C LEU A 135 6.91 -13.76 -11.07
N ASN A 136 7.28 -14.50 -10.03
CA ASN A 136 6.58 -14.52 -8.75
C ASN A 136 7.41 -13.85 -7.64
N ALA A 137 6.86 -13.74 -6.44
CA ALA A 137 7.53 -13.11 -5.30
C ALA A 137 8.85 -13.80 -4.92
N ILE A 138 8.92 -15.14 -5.06
CA ILE A 138 10.12 -15.92 -4.79
C ILE A 138 11.22 -15.57 -5.79
N ASP A 139 10.87 -15.42 -7.07
CA ASP A 139 11.80 -15.00 -8.11
C ASP A 139 12.41 -13.62 -7.80
N PHE A 140 11.59 -12.67 -7.36
CA PHE A 140 12.07 -11.34 -6.93
C PHE A 140 13.02 -11.43 -5.75
N ALA A 141 12.68 -12.23 -4.72
CA ALA A 141 13.54 -12.42 -3.55
C ALA A 141 14.91 -13.00 -3.94
N ARG A 142 14.93 -13.97 -4.86
CA ARG A 142 16.18 -14.57 -5.38
C ARG A 142 17.01 -13.57 -6.16
N LYS A 143 16.38 -12.85 -7.11
CA LYS A 143 17.07 -11.85 -7.93
C LYS A 143 17.66 -10.71 -7.11
N MET A 144 17.01 -10.34 -6.02
CA MET A 144 17.45 -9.27 -5.14
C MET A 144 18.32 -9.75 -3.98
N HIS A 145 18.67 -11.03 -3.96
CA HIS A 145 19.50 -11.67 -2.93
C HIS A 145 18.98 -11.48 -1.49
N LYS A 146 17.66 -11.48 -1.32
CA LYS A 146 17.00 -11.30 -0.02
C LYS A 146 16.78 -12.64 0.68
N LYS A 147 17.85 -13.18 1.26
CA LYS A 147 17.86 -14.53 1.84
C LYS A 147 16.81 -14.76 2.94
N SER A 148 16.67 -13.81 3.88
CA SER A 148 15.69 -13.93 4.96
C SER A 148 14.25 -13.87 4.47
N ILE A 149 13.98 -13.05 3.46
CA ILE A 149 12.66 -12.98 2.82
C ILE A 149 12.38 -14.26 2.04
N LEU A 150 13.37 -14.76 1.31
CA LEU A 150 13.24 -16.02 0.58
C LEU A 150 12.87 -17.17 1.53
N ALA A 151 13.52 -17.27 2.68
CA ALA A 151 13.21 -18.26 3.72
C ALA A 151 11.76 -18.14 4.20
N LEU A 152 11.27 -16.92 4.43
CA LEU A 152 9.87 -16.67 4.79
C LEU A 152 8.90 -17.18 3.72
N LEU A 153 9.16 -16.85 2.45
CA LEU A 153 8.29 -17.22 1.34
C LEU A 153 8.26 -18.73 1.09
N GLU A 154 9.38 -19.40 1.30
CA GLU A 154 9.50 -20.85 1.15
C GLU A 154 9.02 -21.64 2.39
N GLY A 155 8.56 -20.93 3.42
CA GLY A 155 8.07 -21.56 4.64
C GLY A 155 9.16 -22.14 5.54
N GLU A 156 10.42 -21.75 5.33
CA GLU A 156 11.52 -22.17 6.20
C GLU A 156 11.42 -21.45 7.54
N LYS A 157 11.36 -22.21 8.61
CA LYS A 157 11.39 -21.63 9.95
C LYS A 157 12.81 -21.17 10.24
N SER A 158 12.98 -19.86 10.43
CA SER A 158 14.28 -19.35 10.83
C SER A 158 14.72 -19.96 12.16
N GLY A 159 15.78 -20.73 12.10
CA GLY A 159 16.53 -21.06 13.31
C GLY A 159 16.14 -22.27 14.04
N THR A 160 15.27 -23.12 13.68
CA THR A 160 15.16 -24.25 14.44
C THR A 160 14.25 -25.22 14.21
N ASP A 161 14.56 -26.02 14.10
CA ASP A 161 13.83 -27.07 14.15
C ASP A 161 13.69 -27.70 15.01
#